data_39f6315da5d7acf20e6f89daa4d5e2b0
#
_entry.id   39f6315da5d7acf20e6f89daa4d5e2b0
#
_cell.length_a   1.000
_cell.length_b   1.000
_cell.length_c   1.000
_cell.angle_alpha   90.00
_cell.angle_beta   90.00
_cell.angle_gamma   90.00
#
_symmetry.space_group_name_H-M   'P 1'
#
loop_
_entity.id
_entity.type
_entity.pdbx_description
1 polymer ?
#
loop_
_entity_poly.entity_id
_entity_poly.type
_entity_poly.pdbx_seq_one_letter_code
_entity_poly.pdbx_strand_id
1 'polypeptide(L)'
;MPSEPFYDPAKSYLDNFEHGPFGLFANTSPAFPDTQPQHEFLGHPVFAPFGIPAGPLINGKFVKAALDMGFDIPVYKTVRTKKYACHPWPNVLAVKVEGDLAPDRTLVANEDYSEPLSITNSFGVPSMDPEFWQRDMADAAAYARPGQVVVGSFQGTLPENGRVADYLADFVLGARLVKETGVPVIEVNLSCPNEGTANLLCFDIQRSRQVVEAIKDEIGSVPLVIKMAFYRDERSWKNSCARWGRRWTALRRSIRSRRRFWMRMGSRHSREKGGCGVGCVAVR
;
A
#
# COMPACT_ATOMS: atom_id res chain seq x y z
N MET A 1 -11.02 -26.43 -2.81
CA MET A 1 -10.85 -25.87 -4.15
C MET A 1 -10.03 -24.59 -3.98
N PRO A 2 -8.97 -24.34 -4.74
CA PRO A 2 -8.42 -23.02 -4.77
C PRO A 2 -9.54 -22.08 -5.23
N SER A 3 -9.92 -21.12 -4.37
CA SER A 3 -10.87 -20.10 -4.73
C SER A 3 -10.26 -19.27 -5.85
N GLU A 4 -11.03 -18.99 -6.89
CA GLU A 4 -10.63 -18.09 -7.96
C GLU A 4 -10.07 -16.79 -7.37
N PRO A 5 -8.88 -16.33 -7.77
CA PRO A 5 -8.26 -15.16 -7.19
C PRO A 5 -9.05 -13.90 -7.53
N PHE A 6 -9.17 -12.95 -6.60
CA PHE A 6 -9.87 -11.69 -6.85
C PHE A 6 -9.15 -10.76 -7.85
N TYR A 7 -7.85 -10.95 -8.05
CA TYR A 7 -7.02 -10.37 -9.09
C TYR A 7 -6.48 -11.53 -9.95
N ASP A 8 -6.78 -11.53 -11.24
CA ASP A 8 -6.37 -12.59 -12.15
C ASP A 8 -4.95 -12.30 -12.69
N PRO A 9 -3.92 -13.08 -12.27
CA PRO A 9 -2.55 -12.86 -12.71
C PRO A 9 -2.32 -13.15 -14.20
N ALA A 10 -3.22 -13.90 -14.84
CA ALA A 10 -3.17 -14.20 -16.27
C ALA A 10 -3.69 -13.05 -17.14
N LYS A 11 -4.26 -12.01 -16.54
CA LYS A 11 -4.76 -10.82 -17.23
C LYS A 11 -3.86 -9.60 -16.98
N SER A 12 -3.92 -8.65 -17.91
CA SER A 12 -3.22 -7.37 -17.74
C SER A 12 -3.75 -6.58 -16.55
N TYR A 13 -2.99 -5.60 -16.08
CA TYR A 13 -3.44 -4.68 -15.04
C TYR A 13 -4.73 -3.95 -15.43
N LEU A 14 -4.84 -3.50 -16.70
CA LEU A 14 -6.01 -2.78 -17.18
C LEU A 14 -7.24 -3.69 -17.27
N ASP A 15 -7.09 -4.93 -17.71
CA ASP A 15 -8.20 -5.89 -17.72
C ASP A 15 -8.72 -6.17 -16.30
N ASN A 16 -7.81 -6.36 -15.33
CA ASN A 16 -8.20 -6.48 -13.93
C ASN A 16 -8.88 -5.22 -13.41
N PHE A 17 -8.38 -4.04 -13.77
CA PHE A 17 -8.93 -2.76 -13.34
C PHE A 17 -10.35 -2.56 -13.88
N GLU A 18 -10.60 -2.93 -15.12
CA GLU A 18 -11.88 -2.75 -15.81
C GLU A 18 -12.92 -3.80 -15.39
N HIS A 19 -12.53 -5.07 -15.31
CA HIS A 19 -13.45 -6.19 -15.16
C HIS A 19 -13.48 -6.82 -13.76
N GLY A 20 -12.43 -6.64 -12.95
CA GLY A 20 -12.37 -7.17 -11.58
C GLY A 20 -13.22 -6.36 -10.57
N PRO A 21 -13.32 -6.82 -9.33
CA PRO A 21 -12.69 -8.03 -8.81
C PRO A 21 -13.35 -9.33 -9.31
N PHE A 22 -12.61 -10.44 -9.18
CA PHE A 22 -13.08 -11.77 -9.57
C PHE A 22 -13.29 -12.69 -8.35
N GLY A 23 -13.71 -13.93 -8.60
CA GLY A 23 -13.88 -14.96 -7.58
C GLY A 23 -14.87 -14.56 -6.49
N LEU A 24 -14.52 -14.84 -5.24
CA LEU A 24 -15.39 -14.53 -4.09
C LEU A 24 -15.64 -13.02 -3.92
N PHE A 25 -14.73 -12.18 -4.38
CA PHE A 25 -14.88 -10.72 -4.31
C PHE A 25 -15.84 -10.15 -5.36
N ALA A 26 -16.16 -10.90 -6.41
CA ALA A 26 -17.09 -10.46 -7.46
C ALA A 26 -18.55 -10.46 -7.00
N ASN A 27 -18.90 -11.36 -6.06
CA ASN A 27 -20.28 -11.62 -5.66
C ASN A 27 -20.40 -11.60 -4.12
N THR A 28 -19.87 -10.56 -3.49
CA THR A 28 -19.96 -10.39 -2.04
C THR A 28 -21.32 -9.86 -1.64
N SER A 29 -21.86 -10.41 -0.56
CA SER A 29 -22.96 -9.79 0.16
C SER A 29 -22.41 -9.21 1.46
N PRO A 30 -22.77 -7.97 1.82
CA PRO A 30 -22.27 -7.33 3.02
C PRO A 30 -22.55 -8.18 4.27
N ALA A 31 -21.49 -8.63 4.93
CA ALA A 31 -21.58 -9.34 6.20
C ALA A 31 -21.13 -8.39 7.32
N PHE A 32 -22.09 -7.88 8.12
CA PHE A 32 -21.78 -7.02 9.25
C PHE A 32 -22.06 -7.75 10.55
N PRO A 33 -21.20 -7.61 11.56
CA PRO A 33 -21.49 -8.07 12.90
C PRO A 33 -22.69 -7.31 13.46
N ASP A 34 -23.61 -8.00 14.10
CA ASP A 34 -24.73 -7.41 14.86
C ASP A 34 -24.27 -6.94 16.26
N THR A 35 -23.12 -6.29 16.30
CA THR A 35 -22.48 -5.82 17.53
C THR A 35 -21.89 -4.43 17.31
N GLN A 36 -21.52 -3.74 18.40
CA GLN A 36 -20.78 -2.50 18.29
C GLN A 36 -19.28 -2.79 18.04
N PRO A 37 -18.56 -1.90 17.31
CA PRO A 37 -17.12 -2.01 17.15
C PRO A 37 -16.39 -2.02 18.49
N GLN A 38 -15.49 -3.00 18.69
CA GLN A 38 -14.75 -3.20 19.94
C GLN A 38 -13.28 -2.76 19.87
N HIS A 39 -12.82 -2.35 18.68
CA HIS A 39 -11.46 -1.93 18.44
C HIS A 39 -11.41 -0.51 17.91
N GLU A 40 -10.22 0.06 17.91
CA GLU A 40 -9.97 1.41 17.39
C GLU A 40 -8.76 1.38 16.45
N PHE A 41 -8.90 2.03 15.29
CA PHE A 41 -7.82 2.31 14.35
C PHE A 41 -7.66 3.83 14.18
N LEU A 42 -6.61 4.40 14.74
CA LEU A 42 -6.25 5.83 14.65
C LEU A 42 -7.39 6.79 14.99
N GLY A 43 -8.17 6.47 16.03
CA GLY A 43 -9.32 7.28 16.48
C GLY A 43 -10.65 6.87 15.84
N HIS A 44 -10.65 5.88 14.95
CA HIS A 44 -11.86 5.38 14.31
C HIS A 44 -12.25 4.01 14.86
N PRO A 45 -13.52 3.79 15.27
CA PRO A 45 -13.97 2.48 15.72
C PRO A 45 -13.98 1.48 14.57
N VAL A 46 -13.52 0.24 14.82
CA VAL A 46 -13.53 -0.87 13.86
C VAL A 46 -13.95 -2.17 14.55
N PHE A 47 -14.62 -3.07 13.83
CA PHE A 47 -15.01 -4.39 14.37
C PHE A 47 -13.79 -5.28 14.53
N ALA A 48 -12.93 -5.33 13.52
CA ALA A 48 -11.67 -6.05 13.53
C ALA A 48 -10.52 -5.14 13.07
N PRO A 49 -9.38 -5.09 13.79
CA PRO A 49 -8.21 -4.32 13.36
C PRO A 49 -7.48 -5.07 12.23
N PHE A 50 -8.19 -5.38 11.17
CA PHE A 50 -7.74 -6.20 10.05
C PHE A 50 -8.15 -5.59 8.72
N GLY A 51 -7.22 -5.60 7.75
CA GLY A 51 -7.45 -4.98 6.45
C GLY A 51 -6.52 -5.50 5.37
N ILE A 52 -6.73 -4.98 4.16
CA ILE A 52 -5.90 -5.30 2.99
C ILE A 52 -5.01 -4.09 2.68
N PRO A 53 -3.67 -4.27 2.60
CA PRO A 53 -2.74 -3.18 2.34
C PRO A 53 -2.86 -2.65 0.91
N ALA A 54 -2.35 -1.43 0.67
CA ALA A 54 -2.26 -0.85 -0.66
C ALA A 54 -1.48 -1.75 -1.62
N GLY A 55 -2.04 -1.98 -2.79
CA GLY A 55 -1.51 -2.84 -3.84
C GLY A 55 -2.60 -3.63 -4.53
N PRO A 56 -3.18 -4.65 -3.89
CA PRO A 56 -4.18 -5.51 -4.54
C PRO A 56 -5.55 -4.85 -4.75
N LEU A 57 -5.94 -3.87 -3.95
CA LEU A 57 -7.22 -3.15 -4.10
C LEU A 57 -7.06 -2.01 -5.11
N ILE A 58 -7.07 -2.35 -6.39
CA ILE A 58 -6.61 -1.48 -7.48
C ILE A 58 -7.54 -0.33 -7.85
N ASN A 59 -8.81 -0.36 -7.41
CA ASN A 59 -9.79 0.71 -7.55
C ASN A 59 -10.92 0.59 -6.51
N GLY A 60 -11.90 1.48 -6.55
CA GLY A 60 -13.03 1.51 -5.62
C GLY A 60 -13.88 0.24 -5.64
N LYS A 61 -14.02 -0.45 -6.78
CA LYS A 61 -14.75 -1.74 -6.83
C LYS A 61 -14.10 -2.79 -5.93
N PHE A 62 -12.78 -2.89 -5.97
CA PHE A 62 -12.01 -3.83 -5.13
C PHE A 62 -12.08 -3.43 -3.66
N VAL A 63 -12.05 -2.12 -3.34
CA VAL A 63 -12.18 -1.63 -1.96
C VAL A 63 -13.55 -1.96 -1.40
N LYS A 64 -14.63 -1.70 -2.15
CA LYS A 64 -16.01 -2.02 -1.74
C LYS A 64 -16.21 -3.50 -1.51
N ALA A 65 -15.70 -4.36 -2.41
CA ALA A 65 -15.74 -5.80 -2.23
C ALA A 65 -14.98 -6.26 -0.98
N ALA A 66 -13.83 -5.66 -0.67
CA ALA A 66 -13.11 -5.93 0.56
C ALA A 66 -13.92 -5.54 1.81
N LEU A 67 -14.57 -4.37 1.80
CA LEU A 67 -15.47 -3.94 2.88
C LEU A 67 -16.62 -4.92 3.09
N ASP A 68 -17.25 -5.40 2.00
CA ASP A 68 -18.33 -6.36 2.05
C ASP A 68 -17.88 -7.75 2.57
N MET A 69 -16.63 -8.11 2.35
CA MET A 69 -15.99 -9.32 2.90
C MET A 69 -15.58 -9.19 4.38
N GLY A 70 -15.82 -8.04 5.02
CA GLY A 70 -15.50 -7.81 6.43
C GLY A 70 -14.04 -7.41 6.69
N PHE A 71 -13.32 -6.88 5.70
CA PHE A 71 -12.04 -6.22 5.93
C PHE A 71 -12.30 -4.76 6.33
N ASP A 72 -12.18 -4.46 7.61
CA ASP A 72 -12.59 -3.15 8.13
C ASP A 72 -11.61 -2.02 7.80
N ILE A 73 -10.37 -2.35 7.38
CA ILE A 73 -9.31 -1.36 7.09
C ILE A 73 -8.71 -1.64 5.69
N PRO A 74 -9.47 -1.52 4.61
CA PRO A 74 -8.92 -1.64 3.27
C PRO A 74 -8.15 -0.37 2.90
N VAL A 75 -6.97 -0.55 2.28
CA VAL A 75 -6.17 0.56 1.77
C VAL A 75 -6.33 0.65 0.25
N TYR A 76 -6.89 1.75 -0.21
CA TYR A 76 -7.00 2.04 -1.65
C TYR A 76 -5.61 2.04 -2.29
N LYS A 77 -5.51 1.52 -3.50
CA LYS A 77 -4.26 1.44 -4.27
C LYS A 77 -3.47 2.74 -4.21
N THR A 78 -2.18 2.65 -3.93
CA THR A 78 -1.28 3.81 -3.98
C THR A 78 -1.41 4.55 -5.30
N VAL A 79 -1.75 5.83 -5.25
CA VAL A 79 -1.94 6.72 -6.39
C VAL A 79 -0.78 7.70 -6.54
N ARG A 80 -0.75 8.40 -7.67
CA ARG A 80 0.21 9.47 -7.98
C ARG A 80 -0.51 10.76 -8.37
N THR A 81 0.21 11.86 -8.39
CA THR A 81 -0.28 13.20 -8.76
C THR A 81 -0.58 13.35 -10.25
N LYS A 82 -0.23 12.35 -11.05
CA LYS A 82 -0.51 12.28 -12.50
C LYS A 82 -0.69 10.84 -12.93
N LYS A 83 -1.26 10.63 -14.11
CA LYS A 83 -1.35 9.31 -14.73
C LYS A 83 0.03 8.68 -14.85
N TYR A 84 0.11 7.40 -14.48
CA TYR A 84 1.34 6.62 -14.56
C TYR A 84 1.04 5.22 -15.07
N ALA A 85 1.71 4.84 -16.14
CA ALA A 85 1.47 3.55 -16.79
C ALA A 85 1.93 2.38 -15.92
N CYS A 86 1.23 1.27 -16.02
CA CYS A 86 1.70 -0.01 -15.49
C CYS A 86 2.91 -0.49 -16.31
N HIS A 87 3.83 -1.18 -15.65
CA HIS A 87 4.88 -1.91 -16.36
C HIS A 87 4.27 -2.94 -17.32
N PRO A 88 5.01 -3.33 -18.39
CA PRO A 88 4.54 -4.36 -19.29
C PRO A 88 4.16 -5.66 -18.57
N TRP A 89 3.12 -6.31 -19.07
CA TRP A 89 2.71 -7.64 -18.61
C TRP A 89 3.82 -8.69 -18.92
N PRO A 90 4.02 -9.74 -18.11
CA PRO A 90 3.26 -10.12 -16.91
C PRO A 90 3.62 -9.30 -15.68
N ASN A 91 2.60 -8.98 -14.88
CA ASN A 91 2.78 -8.14 -13.69
C ASN A 91 2.88 -8.94 -12.38
N VAL A 92 2.36 -10.16 -12.36
CA VAL A 92 2.43 -11.09 -11.22
C VAL A 92 2.92 -12.43 -11.73
N LEU A 93 3.89 -13.01 -11.04
CA LEU A 93 4.40 -14.37 -11.31
C LEU A 93 4.54 -15.15 -10.02
N ALA A 94 4.37 -16.45 -10.10
CA ALA A 94 4.67 -17.37 -9.01
C ALA A 94 6.17 -17.52 -8.83
N VAL A 95 6.62 -17.74 -7.61
CA VAL A 95 8.00 -18.08 -7.26
C VAL A 95 7.99 -19.19 -6.22
N LYS A 96 8.85 -20.20 -6.40
CA LYS A 96 9.04 -21.24 -5.39
C LYS A 96 10.03 -20.76 -4.35
N VAL A 97 9.59 -20.63 -3.11
CA VAL A 97 10.41 -20.19 -1.98
C VAL A 97 10.42 -21.28 -0.93
N GLU A 98 11.61 -21.77 -0.60
CA GLU A 98 11.83 -22.68 0.51
C GLU A 98 12.50 -21.90 1.65
N GLY A 99 11.84 -21.89 2.81
CA GLY A 99 12.31 -21.16 3.98
C GLY A 99 12.28 -19.63 3.81
N ASP A 100 13.23 -18.95 4.45
CA ASP A 100 13.33 -17.49 4.41
C ASP A 100 14.02 -16.98 3.14
N LEU A 101 13.56 -15.82 2.65
CA LEU A 101 14.21 -15.15 1.52
C LEU A 101 15.57 -14.61 1.95
N ALA A 102 16.63 -15.03 1.25
CA ALA A 102 17.96 -14.47 1.35
C ALA A 102 18.21 -13.49 0.18
N PRO A 103 18.86 -12.34 0.42
CA PRO A 103 19.06 -11.29 -0.59
C PRO A 103 19.91 -11.71 -1.78
N ASP A 104 20.83 -12.64 -1.54
CA ASP A 104 21.78 -13.21 -2.51
C ASP A 104 21.20 -14.40 -3.28
N ARG A 105 20.00 -14.86 -2.90
CA ARG A 105 19.34 -15.98 -3.57
C ARG A 105 18.58 -15.52 -4.82
N THR A 106 18.96 -16.07 -5.96
CA THR A 106 18.20 -15.92 -7.20
C THR A 106 17.04 -16.89 -7.24
N LEU A 107 15.83 -16.39 -7.43
CA LEU A 107 14.62 -17.20 -7.56
C LEU A 107 14.14 -17.19 -9.01
N VAL A 108 13.62 -18.33 -9.47
CA VAL A 108 12.97 -18.43 -10.79
C VAL A 108 11.51 -18.12 -10.62
N ALA A 109 11.02 -17.17 -11.43
CA ALA A 109 9.61 -16.84 -11.51
C ALA A 109 8.98 -17.56 -12.72
N ASN A 110 7.76 -18.05 -12.56
CA ASN A 110 6.99 -18.76 -13.58
C ASN A 110 5.48 -18.53 -13.40
N GLU A 111 4.66 -19.19 -14.20
CA GLU A 111 3.20 -19.10 -14.18
C GLU A 111 2.52 -20.28 -13.45
N ASP A 112 3.29 -21.06 -12.68
CA ASP A 112 2.75 -22.15 -11.84
C ASP A 112 2.27 -21.59 -10.50
N TYR A 113 1.00 -21.25 -10.41
CA TYR A 113 0.33 -20.70 -9.21
C TYR A 113 -0.19 -21.79 -8.26
N SER A 114 0.34 -23.01 -8.35
CA SER A 114 0.01 -24.10 -7.42
C SER A 114 0.54 -23.85 -6.00
N GLU A 115 -0.12 -24.42 -5.01
CA GLU A 115 0.31 -24.35 -3.60
C GLU A 115 1.60 -25.17 -3.32
N PRO A 116 2.48 -24.72 -2.43
CA PRO A 116 2.40 -23.48 -1.66
C PRO A 116 2.77 -22.25 -2.50
N LEU A 117 1.91 -21.24 -2.49
CA LEU A 117 2.06 -20.08 -3.36
C LEU A 117 2.86 -18.96 -2.71
N SER A 118 3.95 -18.58 -3.37
CA SER A 118 4.63 -17.30 -3.20
C SER A 118 4.62 -16.56 -4.54
N ILE A 119 4.47 -15.25 -4.50
CA ILE A 119 4.39 -14.43 -5.72
C ILE A 119 5.42 -13.31 -5.72
N THR A 120 5.81 -12.91 -6.93
CA THR A 120 6.51 -11.66 -7.21
C THR A 120 5.64 -10.76 -8.08
N ASN A 121 5.84 -9.45 -8.02
CA ASN A 121 5.12 -8.52 -8.89
C ASN A 121 6.01 -7.43 -9.46
N SER A 122 5.57 -6.87 -10.59
CA SER A 122 6.18 -5.72 -11.25
C SER A 122 5.10 -4.85 -11.87
N PHE A 123 4.52 -3.93 -11.07
CA PHE A 123 3.49 -3.01 -11.55
C PHE A 123 4.02 -1.60 -11.82
N GLY A 124 5.09 -1.16 -11.15
CA GLY A 124 5.60 0.21 -11.25
C GLY A 124 4.75 1.26 -10.52
N VAL A 125 3.81 0.84 -9.69
CA VAL A 125 2.82 1.72 -9.03
C VAL A 125 2.05 2.57 -10.03
N PRO A 126 1.25 1.92 -10.92
CA PRO A 126 0.41 2.62 -11.88
C PRO A 126 -0.65 3.46 -11.20
N SER A 127 -1.02 4.56 -11.84
CA SER A 127 -2.06 5.46 -11.37
C SER A 127 -2.89 5.96 -12.55
N MET A 128 -4.19 6.03 -12.36
CA MET A 128 -5.06 6.81 -13.24
C MET A 128 -4.85 8.31 -12.99
N ASP A 129 -5.44 9.16 -13.82
CA ASP A 129 -5.42 10.60 -13.61
C ASP A 129 -6.10 10.98 -12.28
N PRO A 130 -5.66 12.05 -11.60
CA PRO A 130 -6.23 12.50 -10.34
C PRO A 130 -7.76 12.71 -10.38
N GLU A 131 -8.28 13.28 -11.45
CA GLU A 131 -9.73 13.48 -11.62
C GLU A 131 -10.53 12.17 -11.56
N PHE A 132 -9.95 11.06 -12.02
CA PHE A 132 -10.57 9.75 -11.95
C PHE A 132 -10.45 9.17 -10.54
N TRP A 133 -9.20 9.01 -10.03
CA TRP A 133 -9.01 8.28 -8.78
C TRP A 133 -9.51 9.03 -7.55
N GLN A 134 -9.57 10.37 -7.58
CA GLN A 134 -10.18 11.14 -6.48
C GLN A 134 -11.66 10.81 -6.34
N ARG A 135 -12.42 10.81 -7.45
CA ARG A 135 -13.84 10.43 -7.43
C ARG A 135 -14.06 8.99 -7.01
N ASP A 136 -13.26 8.07 -7.55
CA ASP A 136 -13.35 6.64 -7.26
C ASP A 136 -12.98 6.33 -5.80
N MET A 137 -11.96 7.01 -5.25
CA MET A 137 -11.56 6.89 -3.84
C MET A 137 -12.60 7.51 -2.90
N ALA A 138 -13.14 8.69 -3.25
CA ALA A 138 -14.21 9.34 -2.46
C ALA A 138 -15.47 8.47 -2.41
N ASP A 139 -15.85 7.86 -3.53
CA ASP A 139 -16.99 6.94 -3.62
C ASP A 139 -16.76 5.65 -2.81
N ALA A 140 -15.53 5.14 -2.81
CA ALA A 140 -15.16 4.00 -1.96
C ALA A 140 -15.16 4.37 -0.46
N ALA A 141 -14.72 5.57 -0.10
CA ALA A 141 -14.75 6.06 1.28
C ALA A 141 -16.18 6.26 1.78
N ALA A 142 -17.05 6.82 0.93
CA ALA A 142 -18.46 7.01 1.25
C ALA A 142 -19.26 5.71 1.36
N TYR A 143 -18.79 4.64 0.73
CA TYR A 143 -19.38 3.29 0.82
C TYR A 143 -19.13 2.62 2.17
N ALA A 144 -18.03 2.95 2.85
CA ALA A 144 -17.69 2.39 4.14
C ALA A 144 -18.77 2.70 5.19
N ARG A 145 -19.09 1.72 6.01
CA ARG A 145 -20.12 1.82 7.07
C ARG A 145 -19.47 2.10 8.43
N PRO A 146 -20.24 2.51 9.44
CA PRO A 146 -19.75 2.61 10.81
C PRO A 146 -19.02 1.33 11.23
N GLY A 147 -17.79 1.44 11.70
CA GLY A 147 -16.93 0.29 12.01
C GLY A 147 -15.97 -0.10 10.90
N GLN A 148 -15.94 0.64 9.79
CA GLN A 148 -15.03 0.44 8.67
C GLN A 148 -14.30 1.74 8.31
N VAL A 149 -13.04 1.62 7.88
CA VAL A 149 -12.14 2.78 7.64
C VAL A 149 -11.37 2.57 6.34
N VAL A 150 -11.71 3.30 5.29
CA VAL A 150 -10.92 3.30 4.06
C VAL A 150 -9.70 4.20 4.23
N VAL A 151 -8.53 3.68 3.90
CA VAL A 151 -7.26 4.41 3.91
C VAL A 151 -6.90 4.79 2.47
N GLY A 152 -6.64 6.07 2.22
CA GLY A 152 -6.14 6.54 0.92
C GLY A 152 -4.62 6.51 0.87
N SER A 153 -4.03 5.74 -0.06
CA SER A 153 -2.58 5.61 -0.18
C SER A 153 -2.05 6.38 -1.39
N PHE A 154 -0.92 7.08 -1.21
CA PHE A 154 -0.24 7.79 -2.29
C PHE A 154 1.29 7.72 -2.17
N GLN A 155 1.98 8.09 -3.24
CA GLN A 155 3.42 8.34 -3.24
C GLN A 155 3.77 9.49 -4.19
N GLY A 156 4.88 10.17 -3.91
CA GLY A 156 5.47 11.12 -4.83
C GLY A 156 6.12 10.43 -6.03
N THR A 157 6.34 11.19 -7.08
CA THR A 157 7.07 10.77 -8.28
C THR A 157 8.32 11.62 -8.39
N LEU A 158 9.48 10.98 -8.49
CA LEU A 158 10.73 11.70 -8.69
C LEU A 158 10.67 12.42 -10.04
N PRO A 159 10.87 13.76 -10.08
CA PRO A 159 10.84 14.50 -11.32
C PRO A 159 12.07 14.16 -12.18
N GLU A 160 11.94 14.29 -13.51
CA GLU A 160 13.02 13.99 -14.47
C GLU A 160 14.29 14.82 -14.21
N ASN A 161 14.11 16.06 -13.74
CA ASN A 161 15.23 16.96 -13.40
C ASN A 161 15.93 16.57 -12.08
N GLY A 162 15.43 15.59 -11.34
CA GLY A 162 15.99 15.10 -10.07
C GLY A 162 15.98 16.12 -8.92
N ARG A 163 15.28 17.27 -9.04
CA ARG A 163 15.27 18.31 -8.01
C ARG A 163 14.49 17.86 -6.77
N VAL A 164 15.16 17.89 -5.62
CA VAL A 164 14.57 17.48 -4.34
C VAL A 164 13.36 18.35 -3.95
N ALA A 165 13.39 19.64 -4.26
CA ALA A 165 12.28 20.54 -3.97
C ALA A 165 11.01 20.16 -4.75
N ASP A 166 11.15 19.80 -6.03
CA ASP A 166 10.02 19.41 -6.88
C ASP A 166 9.46 18.06 -6.43
N TYR A 167 10.34 17.13 -6.00
CA TYR A 167 9.93 15.85 -5.41
C TYR A 167 9.15 16.03 -4.11
N LEU A 168 9.60 16.93 -3.23
CA LEU A 168 8.89 17.25 -2.00
C LEU A 168 7.53 17.90 -2.30
N ALA A 169 7.47 18.82 -3.27
CA ALA A 169 6.25 19.47 -3.69
C ALA A 169 5.22 18.44 -4.25
N ASP A 170 5.69 17.43 -4.98
CA ASP A 170 4.85 16.36 -5.49
C ASP A 170 4.22 15.50 -4.37
N PHE A 171 4.97 15.23 -3.29
CA PHE A 171 4.40 14.57 -2.10
C PHE A 171 3.33 15.42 -1.41
N VAL A 172 3.56 16.73 -1.27
CA VAL A 172 2.59 17.66 -0.68
C VAL A 172 1.32 17.73 -1.53
N LEU A 173 1.48 17.83 -2.86
CA LEU A 173 0.34 17.81 -3.79
C LEU A 173 -0.44 16.49 -3.67
N GLY A 174 0.24 15.33 -3.66
CA GLY A 174 -0.39 14.03 -3.51
C GLY A 174 -1.18 13.92 -2.20
N ALA A 175 -0.62 14.42 -1.09
CA ALA A 175 -1.28 14.46 0.21
C ALA A 175 -2.56 15.30 0.18
N ARG A 176 -2.51 16.48 -0.45
CA ARG A 176 -3.67 17.37 -0.65
C ARG A 176 -4.76 16.67 -1.45
N LEU A 177 -4.42 16.13 -2.61
CA LEU A 177 -5.38 15.45 -3.49
C LEU A 177 -6.07 14.26 -2.80
N VAL A 178 -5.32 13.47 -2.00
CA VAL A 178 -5.92 12.39 -1.22
C VAL A 178 -6.80 12.91 -0.08
N LYS A 179 -6.37 13.96 0.63
CA LYS A 179 -7.19 14.61 1.66
C LYS A 179 -8.54 15.10 1.12
N GLU A 180 -8.53 15.66 -0.08
CA GLU A 180 -9.75 16.18 -0.75
C GLU A 180 -10.80 15.08 -1.04
N THR A 181 -10.40 13.81 -1.08
CA THR A 181 -11.34 12.69 -1.26
C THR A 181 -12.18 12.41 0.00
N GLY A 182 -11.82 12.98 1.14
CA GLY A 182 -12.54 12.78 2.40
C GLY A 182 -12.20 11.45 3.10
N VAL A 183 -11.18 10.70 2.68
CA VAL A 183 -10.74 9.51 3.42
C VAL A 183 -10.33 9.87 4.85
N PRO A 184 -10.76 9.07 5.85
CA PRO A 184 -10.47 9.37 7.26
C PRO A 184 -9.01 9.17 7.67
N VAL A 185 -8.25 8.40 6.90
CA VAL A 185 -6.84 8.09 7.15
C VAL A 185 -6.06 8.12 5.83
N ILE A 186 -4.87 8.70 5.86
CA ILE A 186 -3.98 8.80 4.69
C ILE A 186 -2.75 7.92 4.91
N GLU A 187 -2.33 7.19 3.88
CA GLU A 187 -1.07 6.45 3.86
C GLU A 187 -0.09 7.06 2.85
N VAL A 188 1.15 7.33 3.27
CA VAL A 188 2.25 7.65 2.35
C VAL A 188 3.15 6.45 2.13
N ASN A 189 3.40 6.09 0.87
CA ASN A 189 4.32 5.01 0.50
C ASN A 189 5.75 5.55 0.31
N LEU A 190 6.65 5.24 1.25
CA LEU A 190 8.08 5.57 1.18
C LEU A 190 8.95 4.36 0.78
N SER A 191 8.34 3.25 0.40
CA SER A 191 9.03 1.98 0.10
C SER A 191 9.06 1.62 -1.38
N CYS A 192 8.87 2.59 -2.28
CA CYS A 192 8.87 2.33 -3.71
C CYS A 192 10.28 2.22 -4.27
N PRO A 193 10.67 1.06 -4.86
CA PRO A 193 12.01 0.88 -5.44
C PRO A 193 12.19 1.57 -6.80
N ASN A 194 11.11 2.06 -7.40
CA ASN A 194 11.09 2.56 -8.78
C ASN A 194 11.57 4.00 -8.94
N GLU A 195 12.13 4.60 -7.90
CA GLU A 195 12.54 6.02 -7.92
C GLU A 195 14.01 6.24 -8.26
N GLY A 196 14.67 5.26 -8.87
CA GLY A 196 16.01 5.45 -9.43
C GLY A 196 17.14 5.68 -8.42
N THR A 197 16.86 5.72 -7.13
CA THR A 197 17.87 5.82 -6.07
C THR A 197 18.31 4.43 -5.65
N ALA A 198 19.59 4.23 -5.45
CA ALA A 198 20.16 2.97 -4.95
C ALA A 198 19.58 2.55 -3.59
N ASN A 199 18.93 3.46 -2.89
CA ASN A 199 18.28 3.25 -1.60
C ASN A 199 16.84 3.75 -1.64
N LEU A 200 15.93 2.96 -1.05
CA LEU A 200 14.53 3.37 -0.85
C LEU A 200 14.47 4.62 0.03
N LEU A 201 13.53 5.53 -0.26
CA LEU A 201 13.35 6.76 0.49
C LEU A 201 13.22 6.51 2.00
N CYS A 202 12.56 5.43 2.41
CA CYS A 202 12.39 5.07 3.82
C CYS A 202 13.72 4.78 4.56
N PHE A 203 14.81 4.51 3.86
CA PHE A 203 16.14 4.32 4.48
C PHE A 203 16.93 5.64 4.59
N ASP A 204 16.56 6.67 3.85
CA ASP A 204 17.05 8.04 4.05
C ASP A 204 16.19 8.76 5.09
N ILE A 205 16.61 8.65 6.36
CA ILE A 205 15.84 9.14 7.50
C ILE A 205 15.64 10.67 7.43
N GLN A 206 16.64 11.41 6.97
CA GLN A 206 16.54 12.86 6.92
C GLN A 206 15.53 13.30 5.85
N ARG A 207 15.62 12.73 4.67
CA ARG A 207 14.69 13.02 3.56
C ARG A 207 13.28 12.53 3.84
N SER A 208 13.14 11.31 4.37
CA SER A 208 11.83 10.79 4.82
C SER A 208 11.17 11.70 5.84
N ARG A 209 11.93 12.21 6.80
CA ARG A 209 11.43 13.13 7.81
C ARG A 209 10.93 14.44 7.18
N GLN A 210 11.70 15.06 6.27
CA GLN A 210 11.29 16.27 5.56
C GLN A 210 9.96 16.05 4.80
N VAL A 211 9.86 14.94 4.07
CA VAL A 211 8.64 14.56 3.34
C VAL A 211 7.45 14.43 4.29
N VAL A 212 7.61 13.69 5.37
CA VAL A 212 6.54 13.40 6.30
C VAL A 212 6.11 14.65 7.09
N GLU A 213 7.05 15.53 7.47
CA GLU A 213 6.74 16.82 8.10
C GLU A 213 5.93 17.72 7.16
N ALA A 214 6.35 17.84 5.90
CA ALA A 214 5.63 18.64 4.90
C ALA A 214 4.22 18.08 4.59
N ILE A 215 4.07 16.75 4.52
CA ILE A 215 2.77 16.10 4.38
C ILE A 215 1.87 16.44 5.60
N LYS A 216 2.40 16.35 6.82
CA LYS A 216 1.63 16.64 8.04
C LYS A 216 1.19 18.10 8.12
N ASP A 217 2.01 19.02 7.67
CA ASP A 217 1.64 20.44 7.61
C ASP A 217 0.48 20.65 6.62
N GLU A 218 0.45 19.92 5.50
CA GLU A 218 -0.63 19.99 4.50
C GLU A 218 -1.93 19.33 4.98
N ILE A 219 -1.85 18.11 5.53
CA ILE A 219 -3.06 17.37 5.90
C ILE A 219 -3.63 17.75 7.27
N GLY A 220 -2.86 18.42 8.11
CA GLY A 220 -3.29 18.90 9.43
C GLY A 220 -3.60 17.76 10.40
N SER A 221 -4.85 17.69 10.91
CA SER A 221 -5.28 16.71 11.90
C SER A 221 -5.53 15.31 11.34
N VAL A 222 -5.61 15.14 10.01
CA VAL A 222 -5.86 13.82 9.41
C VAL A 222 -4.76 12.84 9.80
N PRO A 223 -5.09 11.64 10.31
CA PRO A 223 -4.12 10.61 10.64
C PRO A 223 -3.28 10.20 9.43
N LEU A 224 -1.96 10.04 9.64
CA LEU A 224 -1.01 9.61 8.61
C LEU A 224 -0.38 8.27 8.97
N VAL A 225 -0.50 7.31 8.07
CA VAL A 225 0.23 6.04 8.09
C VAL A 225 1.44 6.15 7.17
N ILE A 226 2.58 5.65 7.60
CA ILE A 226 3.80 5.63 6.79
C ILE A 226 4.12 4.18 6.43
N LYS A 227 3.98 3.86 5.14
CA LYS A 227 4.35 2.55 4.60
C LYS A 227 5.84 2.51 4.31
N MET A 228 6.52 1.58 4.96
CA MET A 228 7.98 1.43 4.90
C MET A 228 8.36 0.06 4.35
N ALA A 229 9.58 -0.03 3.83
CA ALA A 229 10.18 -1.30 3.46
C ALA A 229 10.57 -2.12 4.70
N PHE A 230 10.92 -3.37 4.47
CA PHE A 230 11.42 -4.27 5.50
C PHE A 230 12.81 -3.84 5.98
N TYR A 231 12.98 -3.71 7.30
CA TYR A 231 14.28 -3.53 7.94
C TYR A 231 14.79 -4.88 8.43
N ARG A 232 16.02 -5.23 8.05
CA ARG A 232 16.61 -6.51 8.40
C ARG A 232 16.87 -6.65 9.88
N ASP A 233 17.26 -5.56 10.54
CA ASP A 233 17.56 -5.55 11.96
C ASP A 233 16.67 -4.57 12.73
N GLU A 234 16.30 -4.98 13.93
CA GLU A 234 15.43 -4.23 14.83
C GLU A 234 16.08 -2.93 15.31
N ARG A 235 17.41 -2.87 15.36
CA ARG A 235 18.16 -1.70 15.81
C ARG A 235 18.07 -0.57 14.81
N SER A 236 18.27 -0.86 13.52
CA SER A 236 18.09 0.10 12.43
C SER A 236 16.66 0.62 12.38
N TRP A 237 15.69 -0.25 12.57
CA TRP A 237 14.29 0.12 12.69
C TRP A 237 14.03 1.06 13.88
N LYS A 238 14.46 0.70 15.09
CA LYS A 238 14.31 1.51 16.29
C LYS A 238 15.00 2.87 16.17
N ASN A 239 16.18 2.91 15.56
CA ASN A 239 16.93 4.14 15.32
C ASN A 239 16.19 5.07 14.35
N SER A 240 15.61 4.50 13.29
CA SER A 240 14.78 5.27 12.35
C SER A 240 13.57 5.87 13.05
N CYS A 241 12.83 5.07 13.82
CA CYS A 241 11.68 5.53 14.58
C CYS A 241 12.02 6.58 15.64
N ALA A 242 13.15 6.43 16.34
CA ALA A 242 13.59 7.37 17.36
C ALA A 242 13.97 8.74 16.80
N ARG A 243 14.59 8.76 15.59
CA ARG A 243 14.98 10.00 14.88
C ARG A 243 13.80 10.76 14.31
N TRP A 244 12.67 10.09 14.05
CA TRP A 244 11.46 10.76 13.57
C TRP A 244 10.72 11.56 14.65
N GLY A 245 11.11 11.42 15.93
CA GLY A 245 10.70 12.27 17.04
C GLY A 245 9.34 11.93 17.68
N ARG A 246 8.98 12.69 18.71
CA ARG A 246 7.77 12.45 19.56
C ARG A 246 6.44 12.81 18.88
N ARG A 247 6.45 13.49 17.76
CA ARG A 247 5.24 13.90 17.03
C ARG A 247 4.46 12.72 16.40
N TRP A 248 5.05 11.51 16.37
CA TRP A 248 4.52 10.33 15.68
C TRP A 248 3.90 9.31 16.64
N THR A 249 2.89 9.70 17.36
CA THR A 249 2.22 8.84 18.36
C THR A 249 1.58 7.60 17.71
N ALA A 250 1.04 7.74 16.52
CA ALA A 250 0.43 6.65 15.78
C ALA A 250 1.46 5.60 15.33
N LEU A 251 2.61 6.03 14.81
CA LEU A 251 3.70 5.12 14.41
C LEU A 251 4.24 4.33 15.62
N ARG A 252 4.45 4.97 16.78
CA ARG A 252 4.90 4.30 18.01
C ARG A 252 3.91 3.27 18.53
N ARG A 253 2.61 3.50 18.42
CA ARG A 253 1.58 2.56 18.86
C ARG A 253 1.48 1.34 17.95
N SER A 254 1.55 1.50 16.65
CA SER A 254 1.48 0.38 15.70
C SER A 254 2.70 -0.55 15.72
N ILE A 255 3.89 -0.01 16.07
CA ILE A 255 5.15 -0.77 16.14
C ILE A 255 5.26 -1.64 17.40
N ARG A 256 4.60 -1.29 18.51
CA ARG A 256 4.67 -2.05 19.75
C ARG A 256 3.90 -3.38 19.73
N SER A 257 3.03 -3.62 18.77
CA SER A 257 2.35 -4.91 18.64
C SER A 257 3.25 -5.94 17.97
N ARG A 258 3.62 -6.99 18.71
CA ARG A 258 4.47 -8.10 18.24
C ARG A 258 3.83 -9.02 17.20
N ARG A 259 2.69 -8.70 16.65
CA ARG A 259 2.03 -9.50 15.61
C ARG A 259 2.37 -8.93 14.24
N ARG A 260 3.33 -9.57 13.57
CA ARG A 260 3.77 -9.25 12.21
C ARG A 260 2.84 -9.94 11.22
N PHE A 261 2.16 -9.14 10.41
CA PHE A 261 1.50 -9.67 9.22
C PHE A 261 2.45 -9.47 8.03
N TRP A 262 2.84 -10.53 7.37
CA TRP A 262 3.77 -10.51 6.26
C TRP A 262 3.04 -10.85 4.97
N MET A 263 3.01 -9.94 4.01
CA MET A 263 2.82 -10.29 2.61
C MET A 263 4.15 -10.07 1.90
N ARG A 264 4.78 -11.16 1.45
CA ARG A 264 6.05 -11.11 0.72
C ARG A 264 5.77 -10.96 -0.77
N MET A 265 6.23 -9.88 -1.36
CA MET A 265 6.28 -9.69 -2.79
C MET A 265 7.71 -9.41 -3.21
N GLY A 266 8.27 -10.26 -4.08
CA GLY A 266 9.56 -10.04 -4.71
C GLY A 266 9.37 -9.56 -6.15
N SER A 267 10.16 -8.60 -6.60
CA SER A 267 10.12 -8.12 -7.98
C SER A 267 11.24 -8.72 -8.81
N ARG A 268 10.94 -9.14 -10.03
CA ARG A 268 11.90 -9.27 -11.12
C ARG A 268 11.37 -8.51 -12.34
N HIS A 269 12.04 -7.50 -12.73
CA HIS A 269 12.45 -7.16 -14.09
C HIS A 269 13.13 -5.80 -14.07
N SER A 270 14.38 -5.77 -13.81
CA SER A 270 15.34 -4.90 -14.45
C SER A 270 16.70 -5.54 -14.23
N ARG A 271 17.37 -5.88 -15.33
CA ARG A 271 18.75 -6.36 -15.30
C ARG A 271 19.73 -5.29 -14.81
N GLU A 272 19.24 -4.12 -14.42
CA GLU A 272 20.07 -3.05 -13.88
C GLU A 272 19.40 -2.45 -12.64
N LYS A 273 20.03 -2.68 -11.48
CA LYS A 273 19.78 -2.12 -10.14
C LYS A 273 18.77 -2.87 -9.28
N GLY A 274 19.33 -3.75 -8.44
CA GLY A 274 18.61 -4.54 -7.46
C GLY A 274 17.94 -3.70 -6.38
N GLY A 275 16.69 -4.02 -6.12
CA GLY A 275 15.94 -3.55 -4.98
C GLY A 275 14.73 -4.46 -4.79
N CYS A 276 14.75 -5.25 -3.73
CA CYS A 276 13.60 -6.03 -3.29
C CYS A 276 12.76 -5.15 -2.38
N GLY A 277 11.58 -4.73 -2.83
CA GLY A 277 10.63 -3.95 -2.02
C GLY A 277 9.66 -4.89 -1.30
N VAL A 278 9.69 -4.91 0.02
CA VAL A 278 8.68 -5.57 0.85
C VAL A 278 7.98 -4.50 1.67
N GLY A 279 6.70 -4.31 1.42
CA GLY A 279 5.88 -3.38 2.20
C GLY A 279 5.40 -4.05 3.50
N CYS A 280 5.62 -3.39 4.62
CA CYS A 280 4.99 -3.74 5.89
C CYS A 280 3.92 -2.71 6.23
N VAL A 281 2.70 -3.15 6.51
CA VAL A 281 1.70 -2.37 7.21
C VAL A 281 1.68 -2.87 8.65
N ALA A 282 2.08 -2.04 9.60
CA ALA A 282 1.93 -2.36 11.00
C ALA A 282 0.60 -1.77 11.50
N VAL A 283 -0.35 -2.62 11.82
CA VAL A 283 -1.59 -2.27 12.54
C VAL A 283 -1.49 -2.84 13.95
N ARG A 284 -1.94 -2.09 14.94
CA ARG A 284 -1.99 -2.53 16.34
C ARG A 284 -3.27 -3.28 16.61
#